data_4ec1b326944c8217f78bfba63baf8cf0
#
_entry.id   4ec1b326944c8217f78bfba63baf8cf0
#
_cell.length_a   1.000
_cell.length_b   1.000
_cell.length_c   1.000
_cell.angle_alpha   90.00
_cell.angle_beta   90.00
_cell.angle_gamma   90.00
#
_symmetry.space_group_name_H-M   'P 1'
#
loop_
_entity.id
_entity.type
_entity.pdbx_description
1 polymer ?
#
loop_
_entity_poly.entity_id
_entity_poly.type
_entity_poly.pdbx_seq_one_letter_code
_entity_poly.pdbx_strand_id
1 'polypeptide(L)'
;MKPQFDHKVLSSFYLWFDDRVTRHAEAVESGISQQFFYSNNSVDVPANQVAYYSPDRQFVANGTDVPSGVYISGGSFGNSYAFVEQNPSDPTGLMIDFNQGRVVMNAGVGTDLAISGNFNRKTVNSYITNESEEELLFNTDFLLSEQNDETFLQSIDGLGSLNYTVPAAFLSYNSSTNKPFELGGMRDTKSNLRAVVIANDNFTLDGILSLFRDSTETCVPIIEFEDFPFGEYFHIKNPPYDYQAIYQEKMSNSANYAFIEKINCTKLYDTSSSAMNIPKDMRIGFIDFNLSTPRLTNN
;
A
#
# COMPACT_ATOMS: atom_id res chain seq x y z
N MET A 1 -12.41 -19.68 -1.67
CA MET A 1 -13.06 -19.05 -2.87
C MET A 1 -11.93 -18.63 -3.79
N LYS A 2 -12.05 -18.83 -5.12
CA LYS A 2 -11.03 -18.31 -6.04
C LYS A 2 -11.16 -16.79 -6.15
N PRO A 3 -10.05 -16.05 -6.34
CA PRO A 3 -10.08 -14.61 -6.54
C PRO A 3 -11.01 -14.24 -7.69
N GLN A 4 -11.86 -13.25 -7.45
CA GLN A 4 -12.76 -12.72 -8.45
C GLN A 4 -12.04 -11.71 -9.35
N PHE A 5 -12.60 -11.45 -10.52
CA PHE A 5 -12.03 -10.48 -11.47
C PHE A 5 -11.82 -9.10 -10.84
N ASP A 6 -12.79 -8.63 -10.07
CA ASP A 6 -12.74 -7.31 -9.42
C ASP A 6 -11.55 -7.18 -8.45
N HIS A 7 -11.22 -8.25 -7.73
CA HIS A 7 -10.03 -8.28 -6.86
C HIS A 7 -8.73 -8.21 -7.66
N LYS A 8 -8.67 -8.87 -8.83
CA LYS A 8 -7.49 -8.78 -9.71
C LYS A 8 -7.32 -7.36 -10.23
N VAL A 9 -8.41 -6.71 -10.65
CA VAL A 9 -8.39 -5.31 -11.11
C VAL A 9 -7.89 -4.40 -10.00
N LEU A 10 -8.47 -4.50 -8.79
CA LEU A 10 -8.07 -3.66 -7.67
C LEU A 10 -6.60 -3.85 -7.29
N SER A 11 -6.14 -5.11 -7.17
CA SER A 11 -4.75 -5.41 -6.81
C SER A 11 -3.77 -4.94 -7.87
N SER A 12 -4.08 -5.15 -9.15
CA SER A 12 -3.23 -4.69 -10.26
C SER A 12 -3.19 -3.17 -10.34
N PHE A 13 -4.34 -2.53 -10.12
CA PHE A 13 -4.44 -1.08 -10.09
C PHE A 13 -3.67 -0.48 -8.91
N TYR A 14 -3.69 -1.14 -7.75
CA TYR A 14 -2.90 -0.74 -6.59
C TYR A 14 -1.40 -0.70 -6.90
N LEU A 15 -0.86 -1.72 -7.58
CA LEU A 15 0.55 -1.73 -7.96
C LEU A 15 0.91 -0.58 -8.91
N TRP A 16 0.03 -0.30 -9.88
CA TRP A 16 0.19 0.85 -10.76
C TRP A 16 0.11 2.18 -10.00
N PHE A 17 -0.85 2.31 -9.10
CA PHE A 17 -1.03 3.50 -8.28
C PHE A 17 0.20 3.76 -7.40
N ASP A 18 0.68 2.73 -6.73
CA ASP A 18 1.85 2.79 -5.86
C ASP A 18 3.13 3.16 -6.63
N ASP A 19 3.32 2.58 -7.82
CA ASP A 19 4.43 2.94 -8.71
C ASP A 19 4.35 4.42 -9.15
N ARG A 20 3.15 4.91 -9.46
CA ARG A 20 2.96 6.32 -9.80
C ARG A 20 3.35 7.25 -8.65
N VAL A 21 2.93 6.95 -7.44
CA VAL A 21 3.26 7.74 -6.25
C VAL A 21 4.75 7.66 -5.93
N THR A 22 5.33 6.47 -5.89
CA THR A 22 6.72 6.27 -5.46
C THR A 22 7.73 6.74 -6.49
N ARG A 23 7.55 6.42 -7.78
CA ARG A 23 8.55 6.69 -8.82
C ARG A 23 8.29 7.97 -9.60
N HIS A 24 7.05 8.28 -9.94
CA HIS A 24 6.73 9.46 -10.74
C HIS A 24 6.55 10.72 -9.90
N ALA A 25 6.04 10.60 -8.67
CA ALA A 25 5.97 11.72 -7.72
C ALA A 25 7.23 11.85 -6.85
N GLU A 26 8.19 10.92 -6.98
CA GLU A 26 9.40 10.87 -6.14
C GLU A 26 9.07 10.87 -4.63
N ALA A 27 7.92 10.29 -4.27
CA ALA A 27 7.42 10.27 -2.89
C ALA A 27 8.15 9.21 -2.05
N VAL A 28 9.47 9.32 -2.01
CA VAL A 28 10.37 8.37 -1.33
C VAL A 28 11.49 9.13 -0.63
N GLU A 29 11.79 8.69 0.58
CA GLU A 29 12.99 9.08 1.31
C GLU A 29 13.90 7.87 1.50
N SER A 30 15.14 8.00 1.06
CA SER A 30 16.11 6.89 1.00
C SER A 30 17.08 6.91 2.17
N GLY A 31 17.56 5.73 2.56
CA GLY A 31 18.65 5.58 3.52
C GLY A 31 18.25 5.88 4.96
N ILE A 32 17.00 5.64 5.32
CA ILE A 32 16.53 5.78 6.70
C ILE A 32 17.13 4.67 7.55
N SER A 33 17.72 5.05 8.67
CA SER A 33 18.24 4.12 9.69
C SER A 33 17.49 4.36 10.99
N GLN A 34 16.69 3.39 11.41
CA GLN A 34 15.82 3.54 12.59
C GLN A 34 15.80 2.27 13.44
N GLN A 35 15.42 2.46 14.71
CA GLN A 35 15.11 1.37 15.62
C GLN A 35 13.66 0.93 15.44
N PHE A 36 13.43 -0.38 15.50
CA PHE A 36 12.10 -0.98 15.55
C PHE A 36 11.69 -1.24 16.98
N PHE A 37 10.42 -1.02 17.26
CA PHE A 37 9.84 -1.13 18.59
C PHE A 37 8.84 -2.28 18.67
N TYR A 38 8.97 -3.09 19.70
CA TYR A 38 8.01 -4.16 19.99
C TYR A 38 6.64 -3.56 20.36
N SER A 39 5.58 -4.12 19.82
CA SER A 39 4.20 -3.79 20.19
C SER A 39 3.44 -5.02 20.69
N ASN A 40 2.82 -4.90 21.83
CA ASN A 40 1.90 -5.91 22.36
C ASN A 40 0.56 -5.95 21.62
N ASN A 41 0.23 -4.90 20.89
CA ASN A 41 -1.06 -4.73 20.22
C ASN A 41 -1.00 -5.33 18.82
N SER A 42 -0.99 -6.65 18.76
CA SER A 42 -0.78 -7.41 17.54
C SER A 42 -2.08 -7.97 16.96
N VAL A 43 -3.06 -7.10 16.66
CA VAL A 43 -4.36 -7.56 16.14
C VAL A 43 -4.20 -8.38 14.86
N ASP A 44 -3.19 -8.04 14.03
CA ASP A 44 -2.94 -8.67 12.74
C ASP A 44 -1.66 -9.51 12.70
N VAL A 45 -1.11 -9.89 13.84
CA VAL A 45 0.06 -10.76 13.92
C VAL A 45 -0.40 -12.19 14.15
N PRO A 46 0.07 -13.18 13.37
CA PRO A 46 -0.31 -14.57 13.56
C PRO A 46 0.01 -15.09 14.97
N ALA A 47 -0.77 -16.04 15.46
CA ALA A 47 -0.50 -16.70 16.71
C ALA A 47 0.93 -17.29 16.71
N ASN A 48 1.64 -17.10 17.81
CA ASN A 48 3.05 -17.49 17.99
C ASN A 48 4.08 -16.67 17.20
N GLN A 49 3.71 -15.46 16.78
CA GLN A 49 4.64 -14.50 16.22
C GLN A 49 4.69 -13.22 17.05
N VAL A 50 5.77 -12.46 16.88
CA VAL A 50 5.97 -11.14 17.47
C VAL A 50 6.28 -10.13 16.35
N ALA A 51 5.86 -8.89 16.53
CA ALA A 51 6.09 -7.84 15.56
C ALA A 51 6.82 -6.66 16.19
N TYR A 52 7.77 -6.14 15.41
CA TYR A 52 8.51 -4.91 15.71
C TYR A 52 8.19 -3.87 14.65
N TYR A 53 7.71 -2.72 15.04
CA TYR A 53 7.24 -1.66 14.16
C TYR A 53 8.27 -0.56 14.00
N SER A 54 8.42 -0.08 12.77
CA SER A 54 9.08 1.17 12.49
C SER A 54 8.15 2.35 12.82
N PRO A 55 8.68 3.52 13.22
CA PRO A 55 7.91 4.76 13.20
C PRO A 55 7.30 5.08 11.83
N ASP A 56 7.94 4.66 10.76
CA ASP A 56 7.46 4.81 9.40
C ASP A 56 6.57 3.63 8.99
N ARG A 57 5.41 3.94 8.43
CA ARG A 57 4.36 2.93 8.17
C ARG A 57 4.54 2.14 6.90
N GLN A 58 5.12 2.69 5.85
CA GLN A 58 5.34 1.91 4.64
C GLN A 58 6.79 2.00 4.17
N PHE A 59 7.36 0.83 3.93
CA PHE A 59 8.63 0.71 3.26
C PHE A 59 8.46 0.69 1.74
N VAL A 60 9.44 1.22 1.04
CA VAL A 60 9.46 1.12 -0.43
C VAL A 60 9.82 -0.31 -0.81
N ALA A 61 8.96 -0.90 -1.63
CA ALA A 61 9.12 -2.28 -2.11
C ALA A 61 9.42 -2.34 -3.61
N ASN A 62 9.17 -1.25 -4.35
CA ASN A 62 9.16 -1.22 -5.80
C ASN A 62 10.37 -0.48 -6.37
N GLY A 63 11.03 -1.10 -7.34
CA GLY A 63 12.02 -0.46 -8.21
C GLY A 63 13.44 -0.96 -8.06
N THR A 64 14.17 -0.91 -9.17
CA THR A 64 15.60 -1.21 -9.24
C THR A 64 16.45 0.00 -8.86
N ASP A 65 15.95 1.21 -9.15
CA ASP A 65 16.66 2.47 -8.90
C ASP A 65 16.39 3.01 -7.50
N VAL A 66 15.26 2.64 -6.92
CA VAL A 66 14.92 2.94 -5.53
C VAL A 66 15.33 1.73 -4.70
N PRO A 67 16.35 1.83 -3.83
CA PRO A 67 16.74 0.71 -3.00
C PRO A 67 15.53 0.22 -2.19
N SER A 68 15.11 -1.00 -2.47
CA SER A 68 13.96 -1.63 -1.85
C SER A 68 14.43 -2.75 -0.92
N GLY A 69 15.10 -2.40 0.15
CA GLY A 69 15.65 -3.39 1.06
C GLY A 69 15.50 -2.97 2.52
N VAL A 70 15.20 -3.93 3.37
CA VAL A 70 15.26 -3.77 4.82
C VAL A 70 16.39 -4.63 5.35
N TYR A 71 17.34 -3.98 6.00
CA TYR A 71 18.45 -4.64 6.68
C TYR A 71 18.19 -4.57 8.17
N ILE A 72 18.12 -5.72 8.84
CA ILE A 72 17.89 -5.80 10.26
C ILE A 72 19.16 -6.25 10.93
N SER A 73 19.63 -5.49 11.89
CA SER A 73 20.78 -5.83 12.71
C SER A 73 20.41 -5.72 14.19
N GLY A 74 20.83 -6.67 14.98
CA GLY A 74 20.65 -6.67 16.43
C GLY A 74 20.02 -7.92 17.00
N GLY A 75 19.89 -7.96 18.34
CA GLY A 75 19.39 -9.09 19.08
C GLY A 75 20.37 -10.24 19.26
N SER A 76 19.88 -11.34 19.84
CA SER A 76 20.68 -12.53 20.12
C SER A 76 21.26 -13.20 18.89
N PHE A 77 20.82 -12.80 17.71
CA PHE A 77 21.19 -13.43 16.44
C PHE A 77 22.40 -12.78 15.77
N GLY A 78 22.79 -11.56 16.17
CA GLY A 78 24.07 -10.92 15.76
C GLY A 78 24.30 -10.76 14.26
N ASN A 79 23.28 -11.01 13.40
CA ASN A 79 23.39 -11.04 11.97
C ASN A 79 22.68 -9.85 11.34
N SER A 80 23.25 -9.34 10.26
CA SER A 80 22.55 -8.43 9.35
C SER A 80 21.72 -9.26 8.39
N TYR A 81 20.41 -9.02 8.38
CA TYR A 81 19.51 -9.62 7.41
C TYR A 81 19.30 -8.63 6.27
N ALA A 82 19.89 -8.93 5.11
CA ALA A 82 19.56 -8.24 3.89
C ALA A 82 18.28 -8.86 3.35
N PHE A 83 17.33 -8.04 2.92
CA PHE A 83 16.17 -8.39 2.12
C PHE A 83 15.78 -9.88 2.17
N VAL A 84 14.89 -10.25 3.05
CA VAL A 84 14.66 -11.65 3.37
C VAL A 84 13.60 -12.23 2.44
N GLU A 85 14.02 -13.17 1.60
CA GLU A 85 13.12 -14.23 1.20
C GLU A 85 12.59 -14.90 2.48
N GLN A 86 11.29 -15.09 2.55
CA GLN A 86 10.71 -15.95 3.55
C GLN A 86 11.36 -17.34 3.41
N ASN A 87 12.37 -17.60 4.19
CA ASN A 87 12.99 -18.91 4.25
C ASN A 87 12.28 -19.71 5.35
N PRO A 88 11.40 -20.67 4.99
CA PRO A 88 10.70 -21.47 6.00
C PRO A 88 11.66 -22.30 6.87
N SER A 89 12.92 -22.40 6.48
CA SER A 89 13.98 -23.06 7.25
C SER A 89 14.70 -22.13 8.22
N ASP A 90 14.42 -20.82 8.17
CA ASP A 90 14.99 -19.87 9.12
C ASP A 90 14.30 -20.02 10.48
N PRO A 91 15.04 -20.36 11.55
CA PRO A 91 14.46 -20.51 12.88
C PRO A 91 13.85 -19.21 13.43
N THR A 92 14.22 -18.05 12.89
CA THR A 92 13.63 -16.76 13.26
C THR A 92 12.28 -16.55 12.65
N GLY A 93 11.96 -17.18 11.52
CA GLY A 93 10.75 -16.96 10.73
C GLY A 93 10.58 -15.51 10.32
N LEU A 94 11.70 -14.80 10.08
CA LEU A 94 11.69 -13.37 9.80
C LEU A 94 10.91 -13.07 8.52
N MET A 95 9.98 -12.15 8.64
CA MET A 95 9.16 -11.63 7.54
C MET A 95 9.07 -10.12 7.63
N ILE A 96 9.22 -9.44 6.51
CA ILE A 96 9.08 -7.98 6.44
C ILE A 96 7.72 -7.66 5.83
N ASP A 97 6.91 -6.95 6.58
CA ASP A 97 5.64 -6.40 6.12
C ASP A 97 5.87 -4.97 5.65
N PHE A 98 5.96 -4.81 4.33
CA PHE A 98 6.22 -3.53 3.69
C PHE A 98 5.07 -2.55 3.83
N ASN A 99 3.84 -3.07 3.97
CA ASN A 99 2.65 -2.24 4.05
C ASN A 99 2.46 -1.61 5.44
N GLN A 100 2.83 -2.35 6.47
CA GLN A 100 2.71 -1.88 7.85
C GLN A 100 4.02 -1.33 8.42
N GLY A 101 5.12 -1.38 7.67
CA GLY A 101 6.41 -0.95 8.15
C GLY A 101 6.87 -1.70 9.38
N ARG A 102 6.78 -3.03 9.36
CA ARG A 102 7.07 -3.89 10.51
C ARG A 102 7.85 -5.13 10.12
N VAL A 103 8.50 -5.68 11.11
CA VAL A 103 9.19 -6.97 11.03
C VAL A 103 8.46 -7.97 11.91
N VAL A 104 8.10 -9.11 11.36
CA VAL A 104 7.40 -10.19 12.06
C VAL A 104 8.35 -11.37 12.22
N MET A 105 8.42 -11.94 13.42
CA MET A 105 9.30 -13.06 13.75
C MET A 105 8.59 -14.07 14.64
N ASN A 106 9.13 -15.29 14.74
CA ASN A 106 8.61 -16.29 15.66
C ASN A 106 8.70 -15.84 17.12
N ALA A 107 7.68 -16.12 17.91
CA ALA A 107 7.61 -15.68 19.33
C ALA A 107 8.77 -16.21 20.20
N GLY A 108 9.40 -17.31 19.81
CA GLY A 108 10.59 -17.85 20.49
C GLY A 108 11.82 -16.95 20.41
N VAL A 109 11.81 -15.95 19.56
CA VAL A 109 12.89 -14.95 19.40
C VAL A 109 12.94 -13.96 20.58
N GLY A 110 11.82 -13.77 21.28
CA GLY A 110 11.69 -12.86 22.43
C GLY A 110 11.12 -11.49 22.05
N THR A 111 10.84 -10.70 23.08
CA THR A 111 10.20 -9.38 22.97
C THR A 111 11.13 -8.22 23.36
N ASP A 112 12.32 -8.53 23.87
CA ASP A 112 13.27 -7.55 24.43
C ASP A 112 14.47 -7.31 23.49
N LEU A 113 14.27 -7.50 22.19
CA LEU A 113 15.35 -7.34 21.21
C LEU A 113 15.52 -5.87 20.81
N ALA A 114 16.77 -5.43 20.75
CA ALA A 114 17.12 -4.17 20.09
C ALA A 114 17.29 -4.44 18.59
N ILE A 115 16.28 -4.12 17.80
CA ILE A 115 16.31 -4.30 16.34
C ILE A 115 16.42 -2.94 15.68
N SER A 116 17.32 -2.81 14.73
CA SER A 116 17.45 -1.63 13.86
C SER A 116 17.44 -2.06 12.40
N GLY A 117 16.91 -1.20 11.53
CA GLY A 117 16.87 -1.45 10.11
C GLY A 117 17.28 -0.25 9.27
N ASN A 118 17.80 -0.53 8.09
CA ASN A 118 18.04 0.45 7.05
C ASN A 118 17.09 0.18 5.90
N PHE A 119 16.27 1.17 5.54
CA PHE A 119 15.24 1.02 4.52
C PHE A 119 14.94 2.36 3.83
N ASN A 120 14.16 2.29 2.77
CA ASN A 120 13.56 3.46 2.14
C ASN A 120 12.09 3.53 2.54
N ARG A 121 11.64 4.71 2.97
CA ARG A 121 10.25 4.95 3.35
C ARG A 121 9.49 5.67 2.27
N LYS A 122 8.20 5.45 2.22
CA LYS A 122 7.28 6.27 1.44
C LYS A 122 6.96 7.55 2.20
N THR A 123 6.97 8.67 1.49
CA THR A 123 6.48 9.94 2.03
C THR A 123 4.98 10.11 1.81
N VAL A 124 4.40 9.35 0.89
CA VAL A 124 2.96 9.19 0.69
C VAL A 124 2.62 7.70 0.74
N ASN A 125 1.85 7.30 1.72
CA ASN A 125 1.45 5.91 1.90
C ASN A 125 0.26 5.55 0.99
N SER A 126 0.21 4.33 0.51
CA SER A 126 -0.89 3.82 -0.31
C SER A 126 -1.45 2.52 0.27
N TYR A 127 -2.77 2.45 0.41
CA TYR A 127 -3.46 1.30 1.02
C TYR A 127 -4.63 0.84 0.14
N ILE A 128 -4.90 -0.45 0.18
CA ILE A 128 -6.19 -0.99 -0.27
C ILE A 128 -7.10 -1.04 0.96
N THR A 129 -8.32 -0.56 0.83
CA THR A 129 -9.31 -0.62 1.90
C THR A 129 -10.63 -1.21 1.43
N ASN A 130 -11.31 -1.90 2.34
CA ASN A 130 -12.69 -2.34 2.18
C ASN A 130 -13.65 -1.48 3.02
N GLU A 131 -13.11 -0.53 3.77
CA GLU A 131 -13.90 0.39 4.58
C GLU A 131 -14.63 1.41 3.69
N SER A 132 -15.81 1.82 4.13
CA SER A 132 -16.52 2.91 3.49
C SER A 132 -15.81 4.25 3.73
N GLU A 133 -16.07 5.25 2.90
CA GLU A 133 -15.54 6.60 3.11
C GLU A 133 -15.92 7.17 4.48
N GLU A 134 -17.14 6.87 4.93
CA GLU A 134 -17.63 7.29 6.24
C GLU A 134 -16.81 6.65 7.37
N GLU A 135 -16.52 5.35 7.28
CA GLU A 135 -15.67 4.66 8.27
C GLU A 135 -14.27 5.23 8.28
N LEU A 136 -13.66 5.44 7.10
CA LEU A 136 -12.34 6.06 7.01
C LEU A 136 -12.30 7.46 7.62
N LEU A 137 -13.29 8.30 7.31
CA LEU A 137 -13.28 9.71 7.72
C LEU A 137 -13.74 9.94 9.16
N PHE A 138 -14.54 9.04 9.73
CA PHE A 138 -15.11 9.22 11.07
C PHE A 138 -14.52 8.32 12.15
N ASN A 139 -14.01 7.14 11.77
CA ASN A 139 -13.58 6.13 12.74
C ASN A 139 -12.08 5.83 12.71
N THR A 140 -11.32 6.44 11.79
CA THR A 140 -9.89 6.21 11.64
C THR A 140 -9.08 7.29 12.34
N ASP A 141 -8.07 6.88 13.08
CA ASP A 141 -7.10 7.80 13.68
C ASP A 141 -5.92 8.00 12.73
N PHE A 142 -5.63 9.24 12.38
CA PHE A 142 -4.53 9.61 11.51
C PHE A 142 -3.39 10.23 12.30
N LEU A 143 -2.17 9.78 12.04
CA LEU A 143 -0.94 10.28 12.65
C LEU A 143 -0.17 11.12 11.62
N LEU A 144 0.40 12.23 12.07
CA LEU A 144 1.30 13.02 11.24
C LEU A 144 2.66 12.32 11.12
N SER A 145 3.21 12.26 9.91
CA SER A 145 4.50 11.60 9.64
C SER A 145 5.71 12.26 10.32
N GLU A 146 5.55 13.49 10.80
CA GLU A 146 6.60 14.26 11.48
C GLU A 146 6.63 14.02 13.01
N GLN A 147 5.87 13.07 13.52
CA GLN A 147 5.90 12.75 14.95
C GLN A 147 7.24 12.15 15.33
N ASN A 148 7.80 12.63 16.43
CA ASN A 148 9.06 12.14 16.95
C ASN A 148 8.91 10.74 17.59
N ASP A 149 10.03 10.06 17.80
CA ASP A 149 10.07 8.70 18.36
C ASP A 149 9.35 8.58 19.72
N GLU A 150 9.41 9.62 20.56
CA GLU A 150 8.72 9.63 21.87
C GLU A 150 7.20 9.61 21.72
N THR A 151 6.67 10.39 20.78
CA THR A 151 5.22 10.40 20.52
C THR A 151 4.77 9.07 19.92
N PHE A 152 5.59 8.48 19.06
CA PHE A 152 5.35 7.15 18.50
C PHE A 152 5.33 6.09 19.60
N LEU A 153 6.31 6.08 20.50
CA LEU A 153 6.36 5.14 21.63
C LEU A 153 5.14 5.23 22.56
N GLN A 154 4.65 6.44 22.80
CA GLN A 154 3.42 6.64 23.58
C GLN A 154 2.18 6.15 22.83
N SER A 155 2.20 6.19 21.50
CA SER A 155 1.08 5.76 20.67
C SER A 155 1.08 4.25 20.39
N ILE A 156 2.22 3.55 20.49
CA ILE A 156 2.32 2.12 20.20
C ILE A 156 1.38 1.28 21.08
N ASP A 157 1.27 1.59 22.37
CA ASP A 157 0.37 0.87 23.28
C ASP A 157 -1.11 1.11 22.99
N GLY A 158 -1.43 2.20 22.24
CA GLY A 158 -2.76 2.55 21.78
C GLY A 158 -3.00 2.30 20.28
N LEU A 159 -1.97 1.88 19.53
CA LEU A 159 -2.08 1.63 18.10
C LEU A 159 -2.96 0.40 17.83
N GLY A 160 -4.24 0.63 17.59
CA GLY A 160 -5.07 -0.33 16.88
C GLY A 160 -4.61 -0.47 15.43
N SER A 161 -5.08 -1.52 14.74
CA SER A 161 -4.83 -1.77 13.31
C SER A 161 -5.26 -0.62 12.37
N LEU A 162 -5.95 0.38 12.89
CA LEU A 162 -6.58 1.49 12.15
C LEU A 162 -5.83 2.83 12.23
N ASN A 163 -4.61 2.85 12.76
CA ASN A 163 -3.82 4.09 12.80
C ASN A 163 -2.94 4.20 11.56
N TYR A 164 -3.22 5.17 10.73
CA TYR A 164 -2.49 5.43 9.49
C TYR A 164 -1.68 6.72 9.58
N THR A 165 -0.47 6.68 9.08
CA THR A 165 0.37 7.88 8.94
C THR A 165 0.01 8.61 7.66
N VAL A 166 -0.19 9.92 7.75
CA VAL A 166 -0.45 10.78 6.58
C VAL A 166 0.84 11.50 6.16
N PRO A 167 0.97 11.80 4.86
CA PRO A 167 0.01 11.65 3.77
C PRO A 167 -0.28 10.21 3.36
N ALA A 168 -1.56 9.92 3.08
CA ALA A 168 -2.00 8.58 2.71
C ALA A 168 -3.12 8.60 1.67
N ALA A 169 -3.15 7.58 0.83
CA ALA A 169 -4.19 7.33 -0.16
C ALA A 169 -4.81 5.94 0.06
N PHE A 170 -6.12 5.88 0.14
CA PHE A 170 -6.90 4.67 0.40
C PHE A 170 -7.71 4.29 -0.84
N LEU A 171 -7.33 3.19 -1.47
CA LEU A 171 -7.97 2.67 -2.67
C LEU A 171 -9.08 1.70 -2.31
N SER A 172 -10.27 1.94 -2.86
CA SER A 172 -11.43 1.06 -2.75
C SER A 172 -12.04 0.76 -4.11
N TYR A 173 -12.73 -0.37 -4.18
CA TYR A 173 -13.49 -0.80 -5.35
C TYR A 173 -14.96 -0.50 -5.12
N ASN A 174 -15.54 0.43 -5.90
CA ASN A 174 -16.91 0.89 -5.65
C ASN A 174 -17.94 0.06 -6.38
N SER A 175 -17.74 -0.20 -7.67
CA SER A 175 -18.74 -0.88 -8.48
C SER A 175 -18.16 -1.42 -9.79
N SER A 176 -18.85 -2.42 -10.36
CA SER A 176 -18.60 -2.87 -11.72
C SER A 176 -19.90 -3.11 -12.50
N THR A 177 -19.83 -2.94 -13.79
CA THR A 177 -20.91 -3.24 -14.72
C THR A 177 -20.36 -3.89 -15.97
N ASN A 178 -21.12 -4.83 -16.56
CA ASN A 178 -20.76 -5.48 -17.81
C ASN A 178 -21.69 -5.02 -18.93
N LYS A 179 -21.10 -4.60 -20.04
CA LYS A 179 -21.81 -4.26 -21.28
C LYS A 179 -21.37 -5.18 -22.41
N PRO A 180 -22.26 -5.57 -23.32
CA PRO A 180 -21.85 -6.24 -24.55
C PRO A 180 -20.88 -5.34 -25.32
N PHE A 181 -19.72 -5.86 -25.74
CA PHE A 181 -18.74 -5.10 -26.50
C PHE A 181 -18.92 -5.32 -28.01
N GLU A 182 -19.14 -6.58 -28.41
CA GLU A 182 -19.28 -6.94 -29.83
C GLU A 182 -20.14 -8.22 -30.01
N LEU A 183 -20.49 -8.49 -31.29
CA LEU A 183 -21.06 -9.78 -31.68
C LEU A 183 -19.99 -10.87 -31.57
N GLY A 184 -19.99 -11.66 -30.52
CA GLY A 184 -18.97 -12.72 -30.31
C GLY A 184 -18.75 -13.06 -28.85
N GLY A 185 -19.56 -12.50 -27.96
CA GLY A 185 -19.52 -12.87 -26.53
C GLY A 185 -18.52 -12.09 -25.70
N MET A 186 -17.78 -11.16 -26.31
CA MET A 186 -16.96 -10.23 -25.52
C MET A 186 -17.82 -9.24 -24.76
N ARG A 187 -17.35 -8.92 -23.56
CA ARG A 187 -17.97 -7.90 -22.71
C ARG A 187 -16.95 -6.84 -22.37
N ASP A 188 -17.41 -5.62 -22.26
CA ASP A 188 -16.67 -4.53 -21.66
C ASP A 188 -17.09 -4.42 -20.19
N THR A 189 -16.15 -4.71 -19.30
CA THR A 189 -16.35 -4.54 -17.87
C THR A 189 -15.91 -3.15 -17.47
N LYS A 190 -16.85 -2.32 -17.07
CA LYS A 190 -16.57 -1.01 -16.49
C LYS A 190 -16.40 -1.18 -14.99
N SER A 191 -15.26 -0.77 -14.48
CA SER A 191 -14.92 -0.82 -13.05
C SER A 191 -14.68 0.60 -12.54
N ASN A 192 -15.29 0.94 -11.42
CA ASN A 192 -15.12 2.22 -10.76
C ASN A 192 -14.34 2.02 -9.47
N LEU A 193 -13.17 2.64 -9.40
CA LEU A 193 -12.34 2.68 -8.21
C LEU A 193 -12.30 4.10 -7.66
N ARG A 194 -12.15 4.22 -6.36
CA ARG A 194 -11.96 5.50 -5.69
C ARG A 194 -10.74 5.46 -4.80
N ALA A 195 -9.97 6.55 -4.82
CA ALA A 195 -8.95 6.81 -3.84
C ALA A 195 -9.38 7.99 -2.95
N VAL A 196 -9.38 7.78 -1.65
CA VAL A 196 -9.49 8.84 -0.64
C VAL A 196 -8.08 9.25 -0.27
N VAL A 197 -7.74 10.50 -0.52
CA VAL A 197 -6.41 11.05 -0.24
C VAL A 197 -6.50 11.97 0.96
N ILE A 198 -5.67 11.71 1.96
CA ILE A 198 -5.57 12.53 3.17
C ILE A 198 -4.15 13.05 3.26
N ALA A 199 -3.99 14.36 3.36
CA ALA A 199 -2.70 15.03 3.40
C ALA A 199 -2.65 16.06 4.53
N ASN A 200 -1.44 16.35 5.00
CA ASN A 200 -1.19 17.36 6.04
C ASN A 200 -1.26 18.79 5.53
N ASP A 201 -1.15 19.00 4.22
CA ASP A 201 -1.20 20.34 3.61
C ASP A 201 -1.81 20.31 2.19
N ASN A 202 -2.15 21.51 1.68
CA ASN A 202 -2.74 21.65 0.36
C ASN A 202 -1.75 21.38 -0.77
N PHE A 203 -0.48 21.64 -0.58
CA PHE A 203 0.53 21.44 -1.63
C PHE A 203 0.70 19.94 -1.93
N THR A 204 0.85 19.13 -0.89
CA THR A 204 0.91 17.68 -0.99
C THR A 204 -0.36 17.09 -1.60
N LEU A 205 -1.53 17.55 -1.14
CA LEU A 205 -2.81 17.11 -1.72
C LEU A 205 -2.89 17.44 -3.21
N ASP A 206 -2.54 18.67 -3.60
CA ASP A 206 -2.59 19.12 -4.99
C ASP A 206 -1.58 18.36 -5.86
N GLY A 207 -0.41 18.08 -5.32
CA GLY A 207 0.60 17.26 -5.98
C GLY A 207 0.06 15.87 -6.34
N ILE A 208 -0.52 15.18 -5.38
CA ILE A 208 -1.11 13.84 -5.59
C ILE A 208 -2.27 13.89 -6.58
N LEU A 209 -3.21 14.83 -6.41
CA LEU A 209 -4.36 14.94 -7.31
C LEU A 209 -3.94 15.25 -8.75
N SER A 210 -2.95 16.12 -8.95
CA SER A 210 -2.46 16.48 -10.30
C SER A 210 -1.75 15.33 -10.98
N LEU A 211 -0.94 14.55 -10.24
CA LEU A 211 -0.25 13.36 -10.74
C LEU A 211 -1.22 12.38 -11.43
N PHE A 212 -2.36 12.13 -10.78
CA PHE A 212 -3.34 11.18 -11.32
C PHE A 212 -4.24 11.80 -12.38
N ARG A 213 -4.62 13.07 -12.27
CA ARG A 213 -5.43 13.75 -13.27
C ARG A 213 -4.82 13.64 -14.67
N ASP A 214 -3.50 13.71 -14.75
CA ASP A 214 -2.76 13.65 -16.01
C ASP A 214 -2.47 12.21 -16.48
N SER A 215 -3.03 11.20 -15.80
CA SER A 215 -2.85 9.77 -16.11
C SER A 215 -4.02 9.14 -16.87
N THR A 216 -4.90 9.94 -17.48
CA THR A 216 -5.94 9.44 -18.39
C THR A 216 -5.34 8.77 -19.62
N GLU A 217 -6.11 7.87 -20.27
CA GLU A 217 -5.69 7.10 -21.45
C GLU A 217 -4.50 6.14 -21.19
N THR A 218 -4.23 5.81 -19.93
CA THR A 218 -3.20 4.85 -19.55
C THR A 218 -3.79 3.44 -19.47
N CYS A 219 -3.03 2.44 -19.94
CA CYS A 219 -3.35 1.03 -19.76
C CYS A 219 -2.69 0.51 -18.49
N VAL A 220 -3.45 -0.21 -17.67
CA VAL A 220 -2.97 -0.90 -16.47
C VAL A 220 -3.06 -2.40 -16.74
N PRO A 221 -1.95 -3.14 -16.80
CA PRO A 221 -2.00 -4.59 -17.02
C PRO A 221 -2.65 -5.29 -15.83
N ILE A 222 -3.52 -6.25 -16.12
CA ILE A 222 -4.15 -7.08 -15.09
C ILE A 222 -3.20 -8.24 -14.79
N ILE A 223 -2.74 -8.30 -13.55
CA ILE A 223 -1.78 -9.28 -13.06
C ILE A 223 -2.56 -10.42 -12.40
N GLU A 224 -2.22 -11.65 -12.77
CA GLU A 224 -2.80 -12.83 -12.14
C GLU A 224 -2.28 -12.97 -10.70
N PHE A 225 -3.07 -13.57 -9.83
CA PHE A 225 -2.72 -13.72 -8.41
C PHE A 225 -1.41 -14.50 -8.18
N GLU A 226 -1.10 -15.41 -9.09
CA GLU A 226 0.13 -16.19 -9.05
C GLU A 226 1.38 -15.34 -9.30
N ASP A 227 1.23 -14.35 -10.19
CA ASP A 227 2.28 -13.39 -10.58
C ASP A 227 2.32 -12.14 -9.69
N PHE A 228 1.36 -12.01 -8.77
CA PHE A 228 1.29 -10.87 -7.87
C PHE A 228 2.51 -10.85 -6.94
N PRO A 229 3.25 -9.74 -6.84
CA PRO A 229 4.56 -9.73 -6.17
C PRO A 229 4.48 -9.88 -4.65
N PHE A 230 3.34 -9.52 -4.06
CA PHE A 230 3.14 -9.62 -2.62
C PHE A 230 2.42 -10.90 -2.22
N GLY A 231 2.84 -11.48 -1.10
CA GLY A 231 2.20 -12.59 -0.43
C GLY A 231 1.27 -12.13 0.69
N GLU A 232 0.95 -13.06 1.57
CA GLU A 232 0.28 -12.79 2.83
C GLU A 232 1.11 -11.79 3.65
N TYR A 233 0.47 -10.83 4.32
CA TYR A 233 1.12 -9.74 5.06
C TYR A 233 2.02 -8.82 4.23
N PHE A 234 1.78 -8.69 2.93
CA PHE A 234 2.54 -7.80 2.04
C PHE A 234 4.06 -8.00 2.06
N HIS A 235 4.54 -9.20 2.37
CA HIS A 235 5.92 -9.54 2.11
C HIS A 235 6.14 -9.78 0.60
N ILE A 236 7.35 -9.48 0.12
CA ILE A 236 7.69 -9.69 -1.30
C ILE A 236 8.02 -11.17 -1.50
N LYS A 237 7.35 -11.82 -2.46
CA LYS A 237 7.57 -13.25 -2.77
C LYS A 237 8.93 -13.51 -3.42
N ASN A 238 9.30 -12.67 -4.38
CA ASN A 238 10.52 -12.81 -5.17
C ASN A 238 11.19 -11.44 -5.31
N PRO A 239 12.07 -11.05 -4.40
CA PRO A 239 12.83 -9.81 -4.54
C PRO A 239 13.96 -9.93 -5.59
N PRO A 240 14.34 -8.82 -6.28
CA PRO A 240 13.71 -7.51 -6.17
C PRO A 240 12.38 -7.42 -6.94
N TYR A 241 11.42 -6.70 -6.39
CA TYR A 241 10.19 -6.37 -7.08
C TYR A 241 10.38 -5.10 -7.91
N ASP A 242 10.05 -5.15 -9.20
CA ASP A 242 10.04 -4.00 -10.11
C ASP A 242 8.75 -3.96 -10.92
N TYR A 243 7.89 -3.01 -10.62
CA TYR A 243 6.63 -2.85 -11.34
C TYR A 243 6.83 -2.52 -12.82
N GLN A 244 7.85 -1.75 -13.19
CA GLN A 244 8.08 -1.39 -14.58
C GLN A 244 8.47 -2.61 -15.42
N ALA A 245 9.25 -3.53 -14.86
CA ALA A 245 9.56 -4.79 -15.52
C ALA A 245 8.29 -5.65 -15.72
N ILE A 246 7.44 -5.75 -14.70
CA ILE A 246 6.15 -6.45 -14.79
C ILE A 246 5.26 -5.78 -15.84
N TYR A 247 5.17 -4.45 -15.83
CA TYR A 247 4.38 -3.70 -16.80
C TYR A 247 4.82 -3.99 -18.24
N GLN A 248 6.12 -3.92 -18.53
CA GLN A 248 6.66 -4.17 -19.86
C GLN A 248 6.43 -5.61 -20.32
N GLU A 249 6.63 -6.59 -19.44
CA GLU A 249 6.38 -7.99 -19.72
C GLU A 249 4.92 -8.24 -20.07
N LYS A 250 3.99 -7.79 -19.23
CA LYS A 250 2.54 -8.01 -19.42
C LYS A 250 2.02 -7.29 -20.65
N MET A 251 2.45 -6.05 -20.91
CA MET A 251 2.04 -5.30 -22.11
C MET A 251 2.59 -5.92 -23.39
N SER A 252 3.80 -6.48 -23.37
CA SER A 252 4.40 -7.17 -24.53
C SER A 252 3.70 -8.49 -24.87
N ASN A 253 3.17 -9.17 -23.87
CA ASN A 253 2.55 -10.49 -24.04
C ASN A 253 1.03 -10.43 -24.34
N SER A 254 0.51 -9.28 -24.76
CA SER A 254 -0.93 -9.07 -25.03
C SER A 254 -1.83 -9.48 -23.88
N ALA A 255 -1.37 -9.26 -22.65
CA ALA A 255 -2.13 -9.54 -21.45
C ALA A 255 -3.42 -8.72 -21.39
N ASN A 256 -4.37 -9.17 -20.59
CA ASN A 256 -5.53 -8.37 -20.28
C ASN A 256 -5.10 -7.09 -19.59
N TYR A 257 -5.71 -5.99 -19.97
CA TYR A 257 -5.46 -4.67 -19.39
C TYR A 257 -6.76 -3.95 -19.06
N ALA A 258 -6.71 -3.11 -18.06
CA ALA A 258 -7.72 -2.11 -17.76
C ALA A 258 -7.28 -0.77 -18.34
N PHE A 259 -8.15 -0.16 -19.13
CA PHE A 259 -7.92 1.15 -19.72
C PHE A 259 -8.56 2.22 -18.85
N ILE A 260 -7.82 3.24 -18.47
CA ILE A 260 -8.31 4.38 -17.70
C ILE A 260 -9.02 5.35 -18.63
N GLU A 261 -10.36 5.31 -18.65
CA GLU A 261 -11.15 6.17 -19.53
C GLU A 261 -11.29 7.59 -18.98
N LYS A 262 -11.43 7.71 -17.67
CA LYS A 262 -11.69 9.00 -17.02
C LYS A 262 -11.16 9.02 -15.60
N ILE A 263 -10.62 10.16 -15.22
CA ILE A 263 -10.24 10.46 -13.84
C ILE A 263 -10.92 11.77 -13.42
N ASN A 264 -11.59 11.75 -12.27
CA ASN A 264 -12.16 12.93 -11.64
C ASN A 264 -11.46 13.17 -10.30
N CYS A 265 -10.88 14.35 -10.13
CA CYS A 265 -10.28 14.76 -8.87
C CYS A 265 -11.14 15.83 -8.22
N THR A 266 -11.50 15.63 -6.95
CA THR A 266 -12.29 16.59 -6.16
C THR A 266 -11.63 16.81 -4.80
N LYS A 267 -11.82 18.01 -4.24
CA LYS A 267 -11.35 18.32 -2.89
C LYS A 267 -12.53 18.55 -1.96
N LEU A 268 -12.39 18.10 -0.73
CA LEU A 268 -13.31 18.44 0.33
C LEU A 268 -12.83 19.75 0.99
N TYR A 269 -13.54 20.85 0.73
CA TYR A 269 -13.15 22.18 1.20
C TYR A 269 -13.54 22.49 2.65
N ASP A 270 -14.52 21.78 3.19
CA ASP A 270 -15.01 22.02 4.54
C ASP A 270 -14.79 20.80 5.44
N THR A 271 -13.68 20.83 6.16
CA THR A 271 -13.37 19.83 7.21
C THR A 271 -13.85 20.28 8.59
N SER A 272 -14.58 21.41 8.67
CA SER A 272 -15.00 22.03 9.93
C SER A 272 -16.19 21.35 10.60
N SER A 273 -16.74 20.27 10.02
CA SER A 273 -17.79 19.52 10.69
C SER A 273 -17.19 18.84 11.93
N SER A 274 -17.69 19.23 13.11
CA SER A 274 -17.33 18.67 14.40
C SER A 274 -17.64 17.16 14.55
N ALA A 275 -18.13 16.54 13.51
CA ALA A 275 -18.46 15.12 13.43
C ALA A 275 -17.31 14.26 12.85
N MET A 276 -16.36 14.86 12.14
CA MET A 276 -15.20 14.14 11.61
C MET A 276 -14.08 14.08 12.66
N ASN A 277 -13.55 12.91 12.95
CA ASN A 277 -12.36 12.73 13.80
C ASN A 277 -11.06 13.18 13.13
N ILE A 278 -11.16 13.92 12.04
CA ILE A 278 -10.00 14.38 11.28
C ILE A 278 -9.47 15.66 11.91
N PRO A 279 -8.19 15.73 12.24
CA PRO A 279 -7.54 16.95 12.69
C PRO A 279 -7.79 18.10 11.73
N LYS A 280 -8.04 19.31 12.26
CA LYS A 280 -8.38 20.52 11.46
C LYS A 280 -7.32 20.90 10.43
N ASP A 281 -6.10 20.42 10.60
CA ASP A 281 -4.97 20.71 9.72
C ASP A 281 -4.85 19.70 8.55
N MET A 282 -5.68 18.66 8.50
CA MET A 282 -5.68 17.71 7.40
C MET A 282 -6.55 18.17 6.23
N ARG A 283 -6.14 17.78 5.05
CA ARG A 283 -6.80 18.06 3.77
C ARG A 283 -7.22 16.77 3.11
N ILE A 284 -8.43 16.74 2.57
CA ILE A 284 -9.02 15.54 1.97
C ILE A 284 -9.30 15.80 0.50
N GLY A 285 -8.96 14.82 -0.32
CA GLY A 285 -9.31 14.77 -1.73
C GLY A 285 -9.80 13.41 -2.15
N PHE A 286 -10.55 13.37 -3.23
CA PHE A 286 -11.07 12.15 -3.84
C PHE A 286 -10.60 12.06 -5.28
N ILE A 287 -10.23 10.85 -5.69
CA ILE A 287 -9.88 10.54 -7.07
C ILE A 287 -10.77 9.37 -7.50
N ASP A 288 -11.64 9.63 -8.46
CA ASP A 288 -12.48 8.60 -9.07
C ASP A 288 -11.87 8.14 -10.38
N PHE A 289 -11.62 6.85 -10.51
CA PHE A 289 -11.08 6.21 -11.70
C PHE A 289 -12.17 5.36 -12.37
N ASN A 290 -12.45 5.65 -13.63
CA ASN A 290 -13.31 4.83 -14.46
C ASN A 290 -12.46 3.99 -15.40
N LEU A 291 -12.52 2.68 -15.21
CA LEU A 291 -11.73 1.71 -15.98
C LEU A 291 -12.63 0.95 -16.94
N SER A 292 -12.07 0.60 -18.10
CA SER A 292 -12.70 -0.27 -19.11
C SER A 292 -11.81 -1.47 -19.35
N THR A 293 -12.38 -2.66 -19.30
CA THR A 293 -11.67 -3.91 -19.57
C THR A 293 -12.47 -4.79 -20.51
N PRO A 294 -12.09 -4.85 -21.80
CA PRO A 294 -12.67 -5.80 -22.74
C PRO A 294 -12.20 -7.22 -22.38
N ARG A 295 -13.13 -8.13 -22.18
CA ARG A 295 -12.82 -9.52 -21.79
C ARG A 295 -13.84 -10.54 -22.30
N LEU A 296 -13.40 -11.77 -22.48
CA LEU A 296 -14.28 -12.92 -22.61
C LEU A 296 -14.69 -13.33 -21.18
N THR A 297 -15.97 -13.28 -20.89
CA THR A 297 -16.49 -13.84 -19.65
C THR A 297 -16.66 -15.34 -19.87
N ASN A 298 -15.79 -16.14 -19.28
CA ASN A 298 -16.02 -17.58 -19.22
C ASN A 298 -17.29 -17.85 -18.42
N ASN A 299 -18.19 -18.57 -19.06
CA ASN A 299 -19.41 -19.08 -18.41
C ASN A 299 -19.07 -20.11 -17.34
#